data_49d4aabd28646f86d4e29fefb4cc3f6b
#
_entry.id   49d4aabd28646f86d4e29fefb4cc3f6b
#
_cell.length_a   1.000
_cell.length_b   1.000
_cell.length_c   1.000
_cell.angle_alpha   90.00
_cell.angle_beta   90.00
_cell.angle_gamma   90.00
#
_symmetry.space_group_name_H-M   'P 1'
#
loop_
_entity.id
_entity.type
_entity.pdbx_description
1 polymer ?
#
loop_
_entity_poly.entity_id
_entity_poly.type
_entity_poly.pdbx_seq_one_letter_code
_entity_poly.pdbx_strand_id
1 'polypeptide(L)'
;VTKRLFNRCLCCLLLLSFNAASKEYLIILKDHLFYPSQITIPANKKVKLLIENQDSTPEEFDSFDLNREKVLYPNRKSIIYIGPLSKGYYEFFGEFSPNTARGVVIVGDEEAKHANN
;
A
#
# COMPACT_ATOMS: atom_id res chain seq x y z
N VAL A 1 -22.31 39.27 49.60
CA VAL A 1 -21.98 39.24 48.17
C VAL A 1 -21.26 37.96 47.85
N THR A 2 -22.01 36.95 47.40
CA THR A 2 -21.44 35.70 46.97
C THR A 2 -20.90 35.83 45.54
N LYS A 3 -19.59 35.91 45.42
CA LYS A 3 -18.95 35.75 44.12
C LYS A 3 -19.03 34.29 43.72
N ARG A 4 -19.91 33.95 42.79
CA ARG A 4 -19.92 32.65 42.16
C ARG A 4 -18.70 32.58 41.26
N LEU A 5 -17.69 31.91 41.73
CA LEU A 5 -16.60 31.44 40.89
C LEU A 5 -17.18 30.41 39.90
N PHE A 6 -17.48 30.86 38.69
CA PHE A 6 -17.73 29.96 37.56
C PHE A 6 -16.41 29.33 37.22
N ASN A 7 -16.17 28.17 37.81
CA ASN A 7 -15.10 27.28 37.38
C ASN A 7 -15.54 26.70 36.05
N ARG A 8 -15.27 27.44 34.97
CA ARG A 8 -15.36 26.91 33.63
C ARG A 8 -14.22 25.94 33.51
N CYS A 9 -14.49 24.67 33.86
CA CYS A 9 -13.69 23.54 33.43
C CYS A 9 -13.80 23.48 31.90
N LEU A 10 -12.90 24.19 31.22
CA LEU A 10 -12.70 24.05 29.80
C LEU A 10 -12.02 22.72 29.64
N CYS A 11 -12.82 21.63 29.55
CA CYS A 11 -12.36 20.37 29.03
C CYS A 11 -11.94 20.64 27.58
N CYS A 12 -10.67 21.00 27.38
CA CYS A 12 -10.03 20.86 26.10
C CYS A 12 -10.07 19.36 25.76
N LEU A 13 -11.12 18.94 25.05
CA LEU A 13 -11.10 17.69 24.33
C LEU A 13 -9.99 17.83 23.29
N LEU A 14 -8.79 17.42 23.66
CA LEU A 14 -7.73 17.15 22.71
C LEU A 14 -8.23 15.98 21.85
N LEU A 15 -8.89 16.31 20.76
CA LEU A 15 -9.13 15.38 19.68
C LEU A 15 -7.74 15.05 19.12
N LEU A 16 -7.11 14.02 19.70
CA LEU A 16 -5.97 13.37 19.10
C LEU A 16 -6.47 12.73 17.81
N SER A 17 -6.37 13.51 16.73
CA SER A 17 -6.57 12.97 15.40
C SER A 17 -5.44 11.98 15.16
N PHE A 18 -5.69 10.70 15.43
CA PHE A 18 -4.83 9.64 14.96
C PHE A 18 -4.94 9.60 13.44
N ASN A 19 -4.04 10.30 12.76
CA ASN A 19 -3.79 10.05 11.36
C ASN A 19 -3.16 8.66 11.26
N ALA A 20 -4.01 7.65 11.12
CA ALA A 20 -3.54 6.33 10.72
C ALA A 20 -2.99 6.48 9.30
N ALA A 21 -1.67 6.65 9.18
CA ALA A 21 -1.00 6.60 7.89
C ALA A 21 -1.33 5.24 7.26
N SER A 22 -1.82 5.23 6.01
CA SER A 22 -2.03 4.00 5.27
C SER A 22 -0.68 3.28 5.15
N LYS A 23 -0.67 1.98 5.45
CA LYS A 23 0.52 1.16 5.36
C LYS A 23 1.05 1.17 3.92
N GLU A 24 2.36 1.27 3.79
CA GLU A 24 3.07 1.33 2.53
C GLU A 24 3.82 0.03 2.28
N TYR A 25 3.73 -0.47 1.06
CA TYR A 25 4.40 -1.69 0.63
C TYR A 25 5.37 -1.35 -0.50
N LEU A 26 6.65 -1.62 -0.27
CA LEU A 26 7.70 -1.39 -1.26
C LEU A 26 7.87 -2.59 -2.17
N ILE A 27 7.88 -2.33 -3.47
CA ILE A 27 8.26 -3.28 -4.52
C ILE A 27 9.36 -2.64 -5.35
N ILE A 28 10.45 -3.37 -5.53
CA ILE A 28 11.56 -2.94 -6.38
C ILE A 28 11.45 -3.68 -7.71
N LEU A 29 11.52 -2.95 -8.82
CA LEU A 29 11.70 -3.48 -10.15
C LEU A 29 13.17 -3.34 -10.52
N LYS A 30 13.82 -4.47 -10.76
CA LYS A 30 15.24 -4.55 -11.15
C LYS A 30 15.48 -5.74 -12.05
N ASP A 31 16.24 -5.54 -13.11
CA ASP A 31 16.52 -6.56 -14.11
C ASP A 31 15.24 -7.23 -14.66
N HIS A 32 14.19 -6.41 -14.86
CA HIS A 32 12.87 -6.84 -15.32
C HIS A 32 12.17 -7.86 -14.42
N LEU A 33 12.45 -7.80 -13.10
CA LEU A 33 11.85 -8.63 -12.06
C LEU A 33 11.33 -7.77 -10.92
N PHE A 34 10.21 -8.16 -10.32
CA PHE A 34 9.68 -7.51 -9.12
C PHE A 34 10.20 -8.19 -7.84
N TYR A 35 10.68 -7.37 -6.89
CA TYR A 35 11.18 -7.78 -5.58
C TYR A 35 10.49 -6.98 -4.46
N PRO A 36 9.74 -7.61 -3.56
CA PRO A 36 9.29 -9.00 -3.61
C PRO A 36 8.27 -9.19 -4.75
N SER A 37 8.20 -10.40 -5.27
CA SER A 37 7.17 -10.77 -6.26
C SER A 37 5.82 -11.09 -5.62
N GLN A 38 5.78 -11.19 -4.30
CA GLN A 38 4.58 -11.49 -3.54
C GLN A 38 4.49 -10.58 -2.32
N ILE A 39 3.38 -9.88 -2.17
CA ILE A 39 3.07 -9.08 -0.98
C ILE A 39 1.74 -9.54 -0.39
N THR A 40 1.63 -9.44 0.93
CA THR A 40 0.37 -9.71 1.63
C THR A 40 -0.15 -8.42 2.25
N ILE A 41 -1.38 -8.07 1.93
CA ILE A 41 -2.05 -6.89 2.44
C ILE A 41 -3.34 -7.25 3.18
N PRO A 42 -3.82 -6.40 4.09
CA PRO A 42 -5.08 -6.64 4.78
C PRO A 42 -6.29 -6.50 3.86
N ALA A 43 -7.32 -7.28 4.12
CA ALA A 43 -8.60 -7.17 3.45
C ALA A 43 -9.33 -5.88 3.83
N ASN A 44 -10.15 -5.37 2.91
CA ASN A 44 -11.08 -4.25 3.13
C ASN A 44 -10.41 -2.94 3.54
N LYS A 45 -9.15 -2.75 3.19
CA LYS A 45 -8.39 -1.52 3.44
C LYS A 45 -7.73 -1.02 2.17
N LYS A 46 -7.70 0.30 2.02
CA LYS A 46 -6.89 0.94 1.00
C LYS A 46 -5.43 0.93 1.45
N VAL A 47 -4.55 0.49 0.56
CA VAL A 47 -3.11 0.48 0.80
C VAL A 47 -2.36 1.20 -0.31
N LYS A 48 -1.15 1.58 0.00
CA LYS A 48 -0.24 2.29 -0.89
C LYS A 48 0.88 1.36 -1.31
N LEU A 49 1.00 1.13 -2.62
CA LEU A 49 2.16 0.49 -3.20
C LEU A 49 3.16 1.57 -3.62
N LEU A 50 4.39 1.44 -3.17
CA LEU A 50 5.52 2.22 -3.66
C LEU A 50 6.37 1.30 -4.54
N ILE A 51 6.46 1.61 -5.83
CA ILE A 51 7.25 0.83 -6.78
C ILE A 51 8.44 1.65 -7.22
N GLU A 52 9.63 1.13 -6.96
CA GLU A 52 10.88 1.73 -7.39
C GLU A 52 11.44 0.99 -8.60
N ASN A 53 11.43 1.66 -9.75
CA ASN A 53 12.07 1.13 -10.94
C ASN A 53 13.57 1.47 -10.90
N GLN A 54 14.40 0.48 -10.63
CA GLN A 54 15.86 0.60 -10.61
C GLN A 54 16.52 0.28 -11.95
N ASP A 55 15.70 -0.05 -12.94
CA ASP A 55 16.19 -0.24 -14.31
C ASP A 55 16.36 1.09 -15.03
N SER A 56 17.20 1.10 -16.04
CA SER A 56 17.41 2.23 -16.94
C SER A 56 16.36 2.34 -18.03
N THR A 57 15.43 1.39 -18.09
CA THR A 57 14.35 1.33 -19.07
C THR A 57 13.00 1.51 -18.38
N PRO A 58 12.00 2.09 -19.05
CA PRO A 58 10.65 2.17 -18.51
C PRO A 58 10.00 0.80 -18.45
N GLU A 59 9.05 0.65 -17.54
CA GLU A 59 8.15 -0.49 -17.44
C GLU A 59 6.73 0.02 -17.25
N GLU A 60 5.75 -0.78 -17.54
CA GLU A 60 4.36 -0.49 -17.20
C GLU A 60 3.83 -1.56 -16.24
N PHE A 61 3.53 -1.13 -15.02
CA PHE A 61 2.79 -1.96 -14.09
C PHE A 61 1.37 -2.13 -14.61
N ASP A 62 0.95 -3.35 -14.78
CA ASP A 62 -0.37 -3.70 -15.27
C ASP A 62 -0.99 -4.80 -14.42
N SER A 63 -2.27 -4.66 -14.10
CA SER A 63 -3.03 -5.65 -13.36
C SER A 63 -4.50 -5.61 -13.76
N PHE A 64 -4.98 -6.65 -14.41
CA PHE A 64 -6.39 -6.82 -14.68
C PHE A 64 -7.17 -7.04 -13.39
N ASP A 65 -6.64 -7.84 -12.48
CA ASP A 65 -7.28 -8.17 -11.21
C ASP A 65 -7.46 -6.95 -10.30
N LEU A 66 -6.49 -6.04 -10.29
CA LEU A 66 -6.52 -4.81 -9.52
C LEU A 66 -7.17 -3.65 -10.27
N ASN A 67 -7.36 -3.80 -11.58
CA ASN A 67 -7.79 -2.73 -12.48
C ASN A 67 -6.87 -1.49 -12.36
N ARG A 68 -5.57 -1.72 -12.56
CA ARG A 68 -4.54 -0.68 -12.46
C ARG A 68 -3.53 -0.79 -13.59
N GLU A 69 -3.16 0.37 -14.09
CA GLU A 69 -2.06 0.57 -15.03
C GLU A 69 -1.23 1.77 -14.55
N LYS A 70 0.08 1.65 -14.60
CA LYS A 70 0.98 2.73 -14.22
C LYS A 70 2.30 2.60 -14.95
N VAL A 71 2.70 3.64 -15.67
CA VAL A 71 4.05 3.71 -16.24
C VAL A 71 5.05 3.96 -15.12
N LEU A 72 6.07 3.11 -15.08
CA LEU A 72 7.17 3.17 -14.13
C LEU A 72 8.39 3.72 -14.88
N TYR A 73 8.67 5.00 -14.70
CA TYR A 73 9.81 5.64 -15.36
C TYR A 73 11.15 5.14 -14.82
N PRO A 74 12.20 5.11 -15.66
CA PRO A 74 13.52 4.63 -15.24
C PRO A 74 14.06 5.39 -14.03
N ASN A 75 14.63 4.65 -13.08
CA ASN A 75 15.27 5.20 -11.87
C ASN A 75 14.36 6.11 -11.03
N ARG A 76 13.06 5.84 -11.03
CA ARG A 76 12.05 6.61 -10.28
C ARG A 76 11.16 5.72 -9.43
N LYS A 77 10.58 6.36 -8.41
CA LYS A 77 9.55 5.78 -7.56
C LYS A 77 8.17 6.21 -8.07
N SER A 78 7.22 5.29 -8.03
CA SER A 78 5.82 5.53 -8.38
C SER A 78 4.91 5.01 -7.30
N ILE A 79 3.79 5.68 -7.08
CA ILE A 79 2.79 5.32 -6.08
C ILE A 79 1.54 4.79 -6.79
N ILE A 80 1.05 3.66 -6.33
CA ILE A 80 -0.22 3.08 -6.75
C ILE A 80 -1.05 2.78 -5.52
N TYR A 81 -2.27 3.30 -5.47
CA TYR A 81 -3.23 2.95 -4.43
C TYR A 81 -4.09 1.79 -4.90
N ILE A 82 -4.23 0.77 -4.05
CA ILE A 82 -5.09 -0.38 -4.29
C ILE A 82 -6.01 -0.62 -3.09
N GLY A 83 -7.13 -1.27 -3.35
CA GLY A 83 -8.11 -1.58 -2.31
C GLY A 83 -9.15 -0.47 -2.12
N PRO A 84 -10.12 -0.72 -1.24
CA PRO A 84 -10.33 -1.96 -0.44
C PRO A 84 -10.58 -3.20 -1.31
N LEU A 85 -9.96 -4.31 -0.95
CA LEU A 85 -10.09 -5.58 -1.68
C LEU A 85 -10.60 -6.68 -0.74
N SER A 86 -11.35 -7.62 -1.27
CA SER A 86 -11.72 -8.84 -0.57
C SER A 86 -10.56 -9.83 -0.56
N LYS A 87 -10.60 -10.81 0.34
CA LYS A 87 -9.61 -11.88 0.40
C LYS A 87 -9.47 -12.58 -0.95
N GLY A 88 -8.24 -12.82 -1.36
CA GLY A 88 -7.94 -13.44 -2.64
C GLY A 88 -6.54 -13.16 -3.13
N TYR A 89 -6.31 -13.52 -4.39
CA TYR A 89 -5.05 -13.36 -5.10
C TYR A 89 -5.27 -12.44 -6.29
N TYR A 90 -4.41 -11.44 -6.41
CA TYR A 90 -4.49 -10.40 -7.43
C TYR A 90 -3.16 -10.32 -8.16
N GLU A 91 -3.11 -10.81 -9.38
CA GLU A 91 -1.89 -10.84 -10.17
C GLU A 91 -1.57 -9.48 -10.79
N PHE A 92 -0.29 -9.19 -10.91
CA PHE A 92 0.23 -8.04 -11.66
C PHE A 92 1.47 -8.44 -12.46
N PHE A 93 1.78 -7.65 -13.46
CA PHE A 93 2.93 -7.92 -14.33
C PHE A 93 3.46 -6.61 -14.93
N GLY A 94 4.64 -6.68 -15.50
CA GLY A 94 5.21 -5.63 -16.33
C GLY A 94 4.87 -5.86 -17.79
N GLU A 95 4.13 -4.95 -18.38
CA GLU A 95 3.65 -5.05 -19.77
C GLU A 95 4.80 -5.20 -20.79
N PHE A 96 5.95 -4.56 -20.52
CA PHE A 96 7.09 -4.59 -21.43
C PHE A 96 8.00 -5.81 -21.23
N SER A 97 7.83 -6.53 -20.12
CA SER A 97 8.58 -7.75 -19.79
C SER A 97 7.68 -8.80 -19.15
N PRO A 98 6.59 -9.21 -19.82
CA PRO A 98 5.53 -9.99 -19.18
C PRO A 98 5.94 -11.41 -18.81
N ASN A 99 7.04 -11.92 -19.37
CA ASN A 99 7.53 -13.25 -19.06
C ASN A 99 8.38 -13.31 -17.78
N THR A 100 8.92 -12.18 -17.34
CA THR A 100 9.81 -12.09 -16.17
C THR A 100 9.23 -11.23 -15.06
N ALA A 101 8.72 -10.05 -15.38
CA ALA A 101 8.15 -9.11 -14.44
C ALA A 101 6.73 -9.53 -14.06
N ARG A 102 6.62 -10.40 -13.05
CA ARG A 102 5.34 -10.91 -12.57
C ARG A 102 5.30 -10.92 -11.06
N GLY A 103 4.12 -10.67 -10.50
CA GLY A 103 3.91 -10.73 -9.07
C GLY A 103 2.45 -10.96 -8.69
N VAL A 104 2.21 -11.09 -7.40
CA VAL A 104 0.89 -11.31 -6.85
C VAL A 104 0.71 -10.54 -5.54
N VAL A 105 -0.45 -9.91 -5.42
CA VAL A 105 -0.93 -9.35 -4.15
C VAL A 105 -1.85 -10.37 -3.51
N ILE A 106 -1.47 -10.81 -2.32
CA ILE A 106 -2.30 -11.70 -1.49
C ILE A 106 -3.06 -10.84 -0.49
N VAL A 107 -4.37 -10.94 -0.52
CA VAL A 107 -5.23 -10.26 0.44
C VAL A 107 -5.73 -11.25 1.45
N GLY A 108 -5.40 -11.03 2.71
CA GLY A 108 -5.72 -11.93 3.81
C GLY A 108 -5.74 -11.23 5.16
N ASP A 109 -5.81 -12.02 6.23
CA ASP A 109 -5.77 -11.49 7.59
C ASP A 109 -4.31 -11.28 8.01
N GLU A 110 -3.95 -10.08 8.48
CA GLU A 110 -2.60 -9.80 9.02
C GLU A 110 -2.27 -10.67 10.25
N GLU A 111 -3.28 -11.08 11.01
CA GLU A 111 -3.12 -11.89 12.23
C GLU A 111 -2.53 -13.29 11.96
N ALA A 112 -2.73 -13.84 10.77
CA ALA A 112 -2.23 -15.18 10.43
C ALA A 112 -0.69 -15.24 10.32
N LYS A 113 -0.01 -14.11 10.15
CA LYS A 113 1.46 -14.05 10.07
C LYS A 113 2.16 -14.13 11.43
N HIS A 114 1.48 -13.74 12.51
CA HIS A 114 2.06 -13.74 13.85
C HIS A 114 1.81 -15.03 14.62
N ALA A 115 0.94 -15.89 14.15
CA ALA A 115 0.60 -17.16 14.80
C ALA A 115 1.61 -18.29 14.54
N ASN A 116 2.52 -18.12 13.58
CA ASN A 116 3.49 -19.15 13.16
C ASN A 116 4.95 -18.80 13.45
N ASN A 117 5.18 -17.87 14.37
CA ASN A 117 6.53 -17.57 14.88
C ASN A 117 6.68 -18.07 16.32
#